data_8a45047f0fce3474679b96266b38865b
#
_entry.id   8a45047f0fce3474679b96266b38865b
#
_cell.length_a   1.000
_cell.length_b   1.000
_cell.length_c   1.000
_cell.angle_alpha   90.00
_cell.angle_beta   90.00
_cell.angle_gamma   90.00
#
_symmetry.space_group_name_H-M   'P 1'
#
loop_
_entity.id
_entity.type
_entity.pdbx_description
1 polymer ?
#
loop_
_entity_poly.entity_id
_entity_poly.type
_entity_poly.pdbx_seq_one_letter_code
_entity_poly.pdbx_strand_id
1 'polypeptide(L)'
;MIRILIADPDSATCKALALLLQRKLGSYSIIEVQDVKTLIRSLADSSPDLLLLDWRLYGSPAPETCRLLQKAYPHLQIVLLSVDANDAAAAKEAGAMFIHKGAAPDALIAVLKPVLAQSFAQNDSE
;
A
#
# COMPACT_ATOMS: atom_id res chain seq x y z
N MET A 1 -2.59 -6.83 -15.56
CA MET A 1 -3.52 -6.53 -14.44
C MET A 1 -2.74 -5.93 -13.26
N ILE A 2 -3.25 -4.88 -12.71
CA ILE A 2 -2.63 -4.25 -11.53
C ILE A 2 -2.87 -5.10 -10.30
N ARG A 3 -1.80 -5.35 -9.55
CA ARG A 3 -1.84 -6.15 -8.32
C ARG A 3 -1.61 -5.24 -7.11
N ILE A 4 -2.51 -5.32 -6.15
CA ILE A 4 -2.48 -4.50 -4.94
C ILE A 4 -2.32 -5.42 -3.73
N LEU A 5 -1.38 -5.07 -2.86
CA LEU A 5 -1.16 -5.78 -1.60
C LEU A 5 -1.52 -4.84 -0.46
N ILE A 6 -2.41 -5.29 0.42
CA ILE A 6 -2.83 -4.54 1.60
C ILE A 6 -2.25 -5.22 2.82
N ALA A 7 -1.40 -4.51 3.56
CA ALA A 7 -0.75 -5.03 4.75
C ALA A 7 -1.20 -4.23 5.96
N ASP A 8 -2.05 -4.83 6.79
CA ASP A 8 -2.65 -4.20 7.96
C ASP A 8 -2.90 -5.27 9.02
N PRO A 9 -2.56 -5.03 10.30
CA PRO A 9 -2.79 -6.05 11.33
C PRO A 9 -4.27 -6.38 11.55
N ASP A 10 -5.17 -5.49 11.14
CA ASP A 10 -6.62 -5.70 11.28
C ASP A 10 -7.21 -6.22 9.97
N SER A 11 -7.65 -7.49 9.98
CA SER A 11 -8.22 -8.11 8.77
C SER A 11 -9.51 -7.42 8.31
N ALA A 12 -10.29 -6.87 9.24
CA ALA A 12 -11.50 -6.13 8.87
C ALA A 12 -11.16 -4.86 8.10
N THR A 13 -10.09 -4.16 8.47
CA THR A 13 -9.60 -2.99 7.74
C THR A 13 -9.12 -3.40 6.34
N CYS A 14 -8.40 -4.50 6.22
CA CYS A 14 -7.99 -5.02 4.92
C CYS A 14 -9.18 -5.25 4.00
N LYS A 15 -10.21 -5.91 4.50
CA LYS A 15 -11.43 -6.21 3.73
C LYS A 15 -12.17 -4.94 3.32
N ALA A 16 -12.27 -3.98 4.24
CA ALA A 16 -12.94 -2.71 3.95
C ALA A 16 -12.20 -1.92 2.85
N LEU A 17 -10.87 -1.87 2.93
CA LEU A 17 -10.06 -1.21 1.90
C LEU A 17 -10.19 -1.93 0.56
N ALA A 18 -10.12 -3.25 0.55
CA ALA A 18 -10.25 -4.02 -0.68
C ALA A 18 -11.60 -3.76 -1.36
N LEU A 19 -12.68 -3.76 -0.57
CA LEU A 19 -14.01 -3.51 -1.09
C LEU A 19 -14.15 -2.08 -1.65
N LEU A 20 -13.60 -1.10 -0.95
CA LEU A 20 -13.61 0.29 -1.40
C LEU A 20 -12.88 0.45 -2.74
N LEU A 21 -11.69 -0.16 -2.85
CA LEU A 21 -10.90 -0.08 -4.09
C LEU A 21 -11.64 -0.72 -5.26
N GLN A 22 -12.25 -1.88 -5.05
CA GLN A 22 -13.00 -2.57 -6.10
C GLN A 22 -14.21 -1.76 -6.55
N ARG A 23 -14.92 -1.14 -5.61
CA ARG A 23 -16.12 -0.34 -5.93
C ARG A 23 -15.79 0.96 -6.65
N LYS A 24 -14.70 1.63 -6.26
CA LYS A 24 -14.39 2.98 -6.74
C LYS A 24 -13.43 2.99 -7.93
N LEU A 25 -12.56 2.01 -8.03
CA LEU A 25 -11.48 2.02 -9.03
C LEU A 25 -11.59 0.86 -10.04
N GLY A 26 -12.46 -0.10 -9.79
CA GLY A 26 -12.64 -1.25 -10.68
C GLY A 26 -12.00 -2.51 -10.16
N SER A 27 -11.88 -3.52 -11.02
CA SER A 27 -11.38 -4.83 -10.63
C SER A 27 -9.86 -4.87 -10.65
N TYR A 28 -9.26 -5.20 -9.50
CA TYR A 28 -7.83 -5.41 -9.33
C TYR A 28 -7.61 -6.73 -8.62
N SER A 29 -6.41 -7.30 -8.79
CA SER A 29 -5.99 -8.43 -7.98
C SER A 29 -5.52 -7.89 -6.62
N ILE A 30 -6.24 -8.23 -5.56
CA ILE A 30 -5.96 -7.71 -4.21
C ILE A 30 -5.61 -8.86 -3.29
N ILE A 31 -4.48 -8.74 -2.58
CA ILE A 31 -4.03 -9.70 -1.57
C ILE A 31 -3.97 -8.96 -0.24
N GLU A 32 -4.40 -9.63 0.84
CA GLU A 32 -4.43 -9.08 2.19
C GLU A 32 -3.48 -9.85 3.10
N VAL A 33 -2.62 -9.14 3.82
CA VAL A 33 -1.70 -9.74 4.81
C VAL A 33 -1.73 -8.94 6.10
N GLN A 34 -1.38 -9.57 7.24
CA GLN A 34 -1.50 -8.96 8.55
C GLN A 34 -0.19 -8.83 9.32
N ASP A 35 0.94 -9.28 8.77
CA ASP A 35 2.25 -9.15 9.42
C ASP A 35 3.36 -9.05 8.37
N VAL A 36 4.56 -8.66 8.82
CA VAL A 36 5.70 -8.44 7.92
C VAL A 36 6.17 -9.75 7.30
N LYS A 37 6.14 -10.86 8.04
CA LYS A 37 6.59 -12.16 7.51
C LYS A 37 5.74 -12.57 6.32
N THR A 38 4.42 -12.47 6.44
CA THR A 38 3.49 -12.79 5.34
C THR A 38 3.62 -11.79 4.20
N LEU A 39 3.84 -10.50 4.53
CA LEU A 39 4.09 -9.46 3.52
C LEU A 39 5.29 -9.83 2.65
N ILE A 40 6.42 -10.16 3.27
CA ILE A 40 7.66 -10.51 2.54
C ILE A 40 7.43 -11.69 1.60
N ARG A 41 6.74 -12.73 2.10
CA ARG A 41 6.40 -13.90 1.29
C ARG A 41 5.51 -13.54 0.10
N SER A 42 4.49 -12.73 0.33
CA SER A 42 3.56 -12.32 -0.73
C SER A 42 4.23 -11.45 -1.77
N LEU A 43 5.16 -10.59 -1.38
CA LEU A 43 5.93 -9.78 -2.33
C LEU A 43 6.73 -10.66 -3.29
N ALA A 44 7.38 -11.70 -2.75
CA ALA A 44 8.16 -12.63 -3.58
C ALA A 44 7.27 -13.43 -4.53
N ASP A 45 6.08 -13.86 -4.05
CA ASP A 45 5.20 -14.75 -4.81
C ASP A 45 4.34 -14.03 -5.85
N SER A 46 3.89 -12.80 -5.55
CA SER A 46 2.88 -12.14 -6.38
C SER A 46 3.36 -10.92 -7.15
N SER A 47 4.51 -10.36 -6.81
CA SER A 47 5.08 -9.16 -7.46
C SER A 47 4.04 -8.03 -7.61
N PRO A 48 3.52 -7.48 -6.50
CA PRO A 48 2.50 -6.44 -6.59
C PRO A 48 3.03 -5.14 -7.15
N ASP A 49 2.14 -4.33 -7.69
CA ASP A 49 2.45 -3.00 -8.23
C ASP A 49 2.31 -1.92 -7.15
N LEU A 50 1.39 -2.12 -6.21
CA LEU A 50 1.08 -1.17 -5.16
C LEU A 50 0.98 -1.90 -3.82
N LEU A 51 1.62 -1.34 -2.80
CA LEU A 51 1.52 -1.78 -1.42
C LEU A 51 0.87 -0.69 -0.57
N LEU A 52 -0.23 -1.01 0.07
CA LEU A 52 -0.83 -0.19 1.11
C LEU A 52 -0.37 -0.76 2.44
N LEU A 53 0.50 -0.03 3.14
CA LEU A 53 1.19 -0.53 4.33
C LEU A 53 0.74 0.25 5.56
N ASP A 54 0.10 -0.44 6.51
CA ASP A 54 -0.27 0.17 7.78
C ASP A 54 0.96 0.46 8.63
N TRP A 55 0.95 1.62 9.31
CA TRP A 55 2.04 2.09 10.14
C TRP A 55 2.39 1.12 11.27
N ARG A 56 1.41 0.36 11.74
CA ARG A 56 1.55 -0.53 12.90
C ARG A 56 1.63 -2.01 12.53
N LEU A 57 2.03 -2.31 11.30
CA LEU A 57 2.18 -3.71 10.90
C LEU A 57 3.21 -4.42 11.80
N TYR A 58 2.88 -5.63 12.23
CA TYR A 58 3.75 -6.40 13.11
C TYR A 58 5.03 -6.83 12.41
N GLY A 59 6.17 -6.63 13.09
CA GLY A 59 7.46 -7.15 12.68
C GLY A 59 8.54 -6.11 12.45
N SER A 60 8.19 -4.87 12.11
CA SER A 60 9.17 -3.81 11.85
C SER A 60 8.50 -2.45 11.80
N PRO A 61 9.18 -1.36 12.19
CA PRO A 61 8.66 0.00 11.98
C PRO A 61 8.41 0.26 10.49
N ALA A 62 7.29 0.91 10.19
CA ALA A 62 6.87 1.12 8.80
C ALA A 62 7.89 1.88 7.94
N PRO A 63 8.53 2.98 8.41
CA PRO A 63 9.52 3.67 7.58
C PRO A 63 10.72 2.79 7.22
N GLU A 64 11.21 1.97 8.15
CA GLU A 64 12.32 1.05 7.89
C GLU A 64 11.91 -0.03 6.90
N THR A 65 10.73 -0.61 7.09
CA THR A 65 10.18 -1.60 6.17
C THR A 65 10.07 -0.99 4.77
N CYS A 66 9.56 0.22 4.66
CA CYS A 66 9.42 0.93 3.39
C CYS A 66 10.78 1.08 2.69
N ARG A 67 11.81 1.52 3.40
CA ARG A 67 13.15 1.72 2.82
C ARG A 67 13.73 0.40 2.30
N LEU A 68 13.59 -0.67 3.07
CA LEU A 68 14.07 -2.00 2.66
C LEU A 68 13.35 -2.51 1.42
N LEU A 69 12.03 -2.33 1.37
CA LEU A 69 11.22 -2.77 0.23
C LEU A 69 11.51 -1.97 -1.03
N GLN A 70 11.77 -0.68 -0.91
CA GLN A 70 12.14 0.15 -2.06
C GLN A 70 13.46 -0.29 -2.69
N LYS A 71 14.42 -0.73 -1.87
CA LYS A 71 15.68 -1.28 -2.38
C LYS A 71 15.47 -2.61 -3.09
N ALA A 72 14.67 -3.49 -2.51
CA ALA A 72 14.43 -4.82 -3.07
C ALA A 72 13.50 -4.79 -4.27
N TYR A 73 12.55 -3.87 -4.30
CA TYR A 73 11.52 -3.76 -5.34
C TYR A 73 11.39 -2.31 -5.81
N PRO A 74 12.33 -1.82 -6.65
CA PRO A 74 12.36 -0.39 -7.03
C PRO A 74 11.11 0.12 -7.74
N HIS A 75 10.35 -0.78 -8.36
CA HIS A 75 9.12 -0.38 -9.10
C HIS A 75 7.87 -0.44 -8.24
N LEU A 76 7.97 -0.95 -7.02
CA LEU A 76 6.83 -1.05 -6.11
C LEU A 76 6.45 0.35 -5.61
N GLN A 77 5.20 0.73 -5.81
CA GLN A 77 4.64 1.94 -5.23
C GLN A 77 4.19 1.64 -3.81
N ILE A 78 4.63 2.44 -2.84
CA ILE A 78 4.30 2.21 -1.43
C ILE A 78 3.55 3.42 -0.88
N VAL A 79 2.38 3.16 -0.28
CA VAL A 79 1.59 4.16 0.42
C VAL A 79 1.49 3.73 1.88
N LEU A 80 1.98 4.57 2.78
CA LEU A 80 1.89 4.33 4.22
C LEU A 80 0.61 4.93 4.77
N LEU A 81 -0.10 4.15 5.59
CA LEU A 81 -1.34 4.58 6.23
C LEU A 81 -1.17 4.62 7.74
N SER A 82 -1.62 5.70 8.38
CA SER A 82 -1.57 5.84 9.83
C SER A 82 -2.78 6.58 10.35
N VAL A 83 -3.16 6.27 11.60
CA VAL A 83 -4.20 7.04 12.31
C VAL A 83 -3.65 8.36 12.87
N ASP A 84 -2.34 8.52 12.90
CA ASP A 84 -1.67 9.73 13.40
C ASP A 84 -1.12 10.55 12.24
N ALA A 85 -1.69 11.74 12.03
CA ALA A 85 -1.26 12.62 10.94
C ALA A 85 0.21 13.08 11.10
N ASN A 86 0.75 13.05 12.32
CA ASN A 86 2.14 13.41 12.57
C ASN A 86 3.14 12.45 11.92
N ASP A 87 2.70 11.25 11.57
CA ASP A 87 3.56 10.28 10.89
C ASP A 87 3.86 10.64 9.44
N ALA A 88 3.17 11.63 8.88
CA ALA A 88 3.35 12.04 7.49
C ALA A 88 4.79 12.47 7.18
N ALA A 89 5.45 13.16 8.10
CA ALA A 89 6.82 13.63 7.91
C ALA A 89 7.79 12.46 7.77
N ALA A 90 7.68 11.44 8.64
CA ALA A 90 8.52 10.26 8.59
C ALA A 90 8.26 9.43 7.32
N ALA A 91 7.02 9.36 6.87
CA ALA A 91 6.67 8.70 5.62
C ALA A 91 7.37 9.38 4.42
N LYS A 92 7.31 10.70 4.38
CA LYS A 92 7.95 11.48 3.32
C LYS A 92 9.47 11.27 3.33
N GLU A 93 10.10 11.27 4.49
CA GLU A 93 11.54 10.99 4.61
C GLU A 93 11.91 9.60 4.12
N ALA A 94 11.02 8.63 4.28
CA ALA A 94 11.21 7.27 3.78
C ALA A 94 10.93 7.15 2.28
N GLY A 95 10.51 8.22 1.62
CA GLY A 95 10.21 8.20 0.20
C GLY A 95 8.87 7.58 -0.16
N ALA A 96 7.94 7.50 0.80
CA ALA A 96 6.62 6.94 0.60
C ALA A 96 5.54 8.03 0.55
N MET A 97 4.44 7.72 -0.11
CA MET A 97 3.23 8.52 0.00
C MET A 97 2.55 8.22 1.34
N PHE A 98 1.76 9.15 1.84
CA PHE A 98 1.09 9.01 3.12
C PHE A 98 -0.40 9.26 3.01
N ILE A 99 -1.20 8.42 3.68
CA ILE A 99 -2.63 8.62 3.82
C ILE A 99 -3.00 8.50 5.30
N HIS A 100 -3.72 9.51 5.81
CA HIS A 100 -4.29 9.45 7.15
C HIS A 100 -5.51 8.52 7.13
N LYS A 101 -5.54 7.52 8.02
CA LYS A 101 -6.62 6.53 8.07
C LYS A 101 -7.99 7.12 8.39
N GLY A 102 -8.04 8.30 9.04
CA GLY A 102 -9.28 9.00 9.31
C GLY A 102 -9.82 9.80 8.13
N ALA A 103 -9.10 9.83 7.00
CA ALA A 103 -9.56 10.56 5.83
C ALA A 103 -10.81 9.91 5.23
N ALA A 104 -11.66 10.74 4.61
CA ALA A 104 -12.85 10.27 3.93
C ALA A 104 -12.47 9.35 2.77
N PRO A 105 -13.33 8.36 2.42
CA PRO A 105 -13.05 7.45 1.30
C PRO A 105 -12.69 8.17 0.00
N ASP A 106 -13.35 9.27 -0.31
CA ASP A 106 -13.06 10.02 -1.54
C ASP A 106 -11.65 10.63 -1.52
N ALA A 107 -11.15 11.05 -0.36
CA ALA A 107 -9.80 11.57 -0.22
C ALA A 107 -8.75 10.47 -0.45
N LEU A 108 -8.99 9.28 0.09
CA LEU A 108 -8.13 8.12 -0.13
C LEU A 108 -8.06 7.78 -1.62
N ILE A 109 -9.20 7.72 -2.28
CA ILE A 109 -9.28 7.40 -3.70
C ILE A 109 -8.57 8.47 -4.54
N ALA A 110 -8.72 9.75 -4.18
CA ALA A 110 -8.05 10.85 -4.89
C ALA A 110 -6.52 10.72 -4.85
N VAL A 111 -5.96 10.23 -3.74
CA VAL A 111 -4.52 9.97 -3.63
C VAL A 111 -4.11 8.76 -4.46
N LEU A 112 -4.91 7.69 -4.44
CA LEU A 112 -4.54 6.42 -5.09
C LEU A 112 -4.70 6.44 -6.61
N LYS A 113 -5.64 7.21 -7.16
CA LYS A 113 -5.84 7.25 -8.61
C LYS A 113 -4.57 7.57 -9.41
N PRO A 114 -3.81 8.63 -9.09
CA PRO A 114 -2.58 8.92 -9.83
C PRO A 114 -1.53 7.81 -9.67
N VAL A 115 -1.43 7.21 -8.48
CA VAL A 115 -0.49 6.12 -8.21
C VAL A 115 -0.82 4.91 -9.08
N LEU A 116 -2.08 4.54 -9.16
CA LEU A 116 -2.53 3.42 -9.97
C LEU A 116 -2.38 3.70 -11.46
N ALA A 117 -2.62 4.91 -11.90
CA ALA A 117 -2.41 5.30 -13.29
C ALA A 117 -0.93 5.17 -13.69
N GLN A 118 -0.02 5.54 -12.80
CA GLN A 118 1.42 5.39 -13.02
C GLN A 118 1.81 3.91 -13.09
N SER A 119 1.31 3.08 -12.19
CA SER A 119 1.56 1.64 -12.19
C SER A 119 1.01 0.99 -13.46
N PHE A 120 -0.18 1.39 -13.90
CA PHE A 120 -0.77 0.91 -15.14
C PHE A 120 0.08 1.26 -16.36
N ALA A 121 0.58 2.48 -16.43
CA ALA A 121 1.44 2.94 -17.52
C ALA A 121 2.75 2.14 -17.58
N GLN A 122 3.35 1.81 -16.42
CA GLN A 122 4.54 0.98 -16.35
C GLN A 122 4.26 -0.44 -16.85
N ASN A 123 3.12 -1.02 -16.48
CA ASN A 123 2.72 -2.35 -16.93
C ASN A 123 2.48 -2.37 -18.44
N ASP A 124 1.89 -1.32 -19.00
CA ASP A 124 1.63 -1.22 -20.43
C ASP A 124 2.91 -1.08 -21.25
N SER A 125 3.96 -0.51 -20.69
CA SER A 125 5.22 -0.29 -21.40
C SER A 125 6.06 -1.57 -21.50
N GLU A 126 5.69 -2.61 -20.81
CA GLU A 126 6.36 -3.90 -20.86
C GLU A 126 5.78 -4.78 -21.96
#